data_8fbb426e25478c7afc70847ac9ce9603
#
_entry.id   8fbb426e25478c7afc70847ac9ce9603
#
_cell.length_a   1.000
_cell.length_b   1.000
_cell.length_c   1.000
_cell.angle_alpha   90.00
_cell.angle_beta   90.00
_cell.angle_gamma   90.00
#
_symmetry.space_group_name_H-M   'P 1'
#
loop_
_entity.id
_entity.type
_entity.pdbx_description
1 polymer ?
#
loop_
_entity_poly.entity_id
_entity_poly.type
_entity_poly.pdbx_seq_one_letter_code
_entity_poly.pdbx_strand_id
1 'polypeptide(L)'
;MVYNYQSAPLNKEVYCIGFRYGRTKPIVNRKPTLGIVKDDGCWRRFVPSKENEYTIELRQYASSYYFTDTHEEAVKKYNELVSVVYKKYYDLTYKIGQNFIGGTPR
;
A
#
# COMPACT_ATOMS: atom_id res chain seq x y z
N MET A 1 -3.44 -14.11 0.52
CA MET A 1 -3.36 -13.87 -0.92
C MET A 1 -3.19 -12.38 -1.19
N VAL A 2 -2.39 -12.02 -2.18
CA VAL A 2 -2.14 -10.61 -2.53
C VAL A 2 -2.87 -10.28 -3.84
N TYR A 3 -3.61 -9.19 -3.83
CA TYR A 3 -4.39 -8.73 -4.99
C TYR A 3 -3.88 -7.36 -5.46
N ASN A 4 -3.99 -7.10 -6.76
CA ASN A 4 -3.85 -5.75 -7.29
C ASN A 4 -5.22 -5.03 -7.27
N TYR A 5 -5.27 -3.77 -7.74
CA TYR A 5 -6.51 -3.00 -7.71
C TYR A 5 -7.61 -3.56 -8.62
N GLN A 6 -7.25 -4.38 -9.63
CA GLN A 6 -8.21 -5.00 -10.55
C GLN A 6 -8.75 -6.33 -10.03
N SER A 7 -7.95 -7.08 -9.28
CA SER A 7 -8.30 -8.42 -8.78
C SER A 7 -8.78 -8.43 -7.33
N ALA A 8 -8.71 -7.31 -6.62
CA ALA A 8 -9.16 -7.23 -5.24
C ALA A 8 -10.65 -7.57 -5.11
N PRO A 9 -11.03 -8.41 -4.13
CA PRO A 9 -12.45 -8.71 -3.91
C PRO A 9 -13.22 -7.44 -3.55
N LEU A 10 -14.43 -7.30 -4.11
CA LEU A 10 -15.28 -6.15 -3.86
C LEU A 10 -16.17 -6.39 -2.65
N ASN A 11 -16.47 -5.32 -1.90
CA ASN A 11 -17.41 -5.31 -0.79
C ASN A 11 -17.06 -6.29 0.34
N LYS A 12 -15.78 -6.60 0.46
CA LYS A 12 -15.22 -7.48 1.49
C LYS A 12 -14.08 -6.75 2.20
N GLU A 13 -13.94 -6.94 3.50
CA GLU A 13 -12.82 -6.36 4.24
C GLU A 13 -11.50 -6.93 3.77
N VAL A 14 -10.58 -6.03 3.38
CA VAL A 14 -9.21 -6.33 2.99
C VAL A 14 -8.27 -5.28 3.56
N TYR A 15 -6.98 -5.61 3.63
CA TYR A 15 -5.96 -4.64 3.99
C TYR A 15 -5.37 -4.04 2.72
N CYS A 16 -5.32 -2.70 2.68
CA CYS A 16 -4.68 -1.96 1.60
C CYS A 16 -3.29 -1.53 2.04
N ILE A 17 -2.32 -1.73 1.16
CA ILE A 17 -0.96 -1.21 1.33
C ILE A 17 -0.50 -0.60 0.02
N GLY A 18 0.47 0.29 0.10
CA GLY A 18 1.11 0.85 -1.08
C GLY A 18 2.37 1.60 -0.70
N PHE A 19 3.38 1.50 -1.55
CA PHE A 19 4.60 2.28 -1.39
C PHE A 19 5.17 2.59 -2.76
N ARG A 20 5.30 3.88 -3.04
CA ARG A 20 5.96 4.37 -4.26
C ARG A 20 6.79 5.59 -3.89
N TYR A 21 8.04 5.59 -4.28
CA TYR A 21 8.97 6.65 -3.96
C TYR A 21 9.31 7.45 -5.21
N GLY A 22 9.25 8.78 -5.10
CA GLY A 22 9.76 9.69 -6.11
C GLY A 22 11.27 9.87 -5.96
N ARG A 23 11.82 10.96 -6.48
CA ARG A 23 13.27 11.21 -6.39
C ARG A 23 13.75 11.45 -4.96
N THR A 24 12.95 12.17 -4.15
CA THR A 24 13.36 12.62 -2.81
C THR A 24 12.35 12.36 -1.73
N LYS A 25 11.14 11.93 -2.08
CA LYS A 25 10.03 11.73 -1.12
C LYS A 25 9.08 10.65 -1.58
N PRO A 26 8.33 10.04 -0.68
CA PRO A 26 7.29 9.09 -1.07
C PRO A 26 6.14 9.80 -1.78
N ILE A 27 5.67 9.19 -2.88
CA ILE A 27 4.48 9.60 -3.60
C ILE A 27 3.26 8.86 -3.04
N VAL A 28 3.42 7.58 -2.76
CA VAL A 28 2.42 6.74 -2.11
C VAL A 28 3.09 6.08 -0.90
N ASN A 29 2.47 6.23 0.25
CA ASN A 29 2.91 5.55 1.46
C ASN A 29 1.68 5.18 2.29
N ARG A 30 1.15 3.99 2.02
CA ARG A 30 0.00 3.44 2.73
C ARG A 30 0.42 2.20 3.50
N LYS A 31 0.56 2.33 4.81
CA LYS A 31 0.76 1.19 5.71
C LYS A 31 -0.52 0.37 5.79
N PRO A 32 -0.47 -0.89 6.25
CA PRO A 32 -1.65 -1.75 6.28
C PRO A 32 -2.86 -1.05 6.88
N THR A 33 -3.91 -0.92 6.07
CA THR A 33 -5.14 -0.22 6.43
C THR A 33 -6.33 -1.10 6.07
N LEU A 34 -7.16 -1.42 7.06
CA LEU A 34 -8.37 -2.21 6.85
C LEU A 34 -9.45 -1.37 6.18
N GLY A 35 -10.15 -1.95 5.22
CA GLY A 35 -11.24 -1.28 4.52
C GLY A 35 -11.88 -2.17 3.48
N ILE A 36 -12.64 -1.55 2.59
CA ILE A 36 -13.44 -2.25 1.57
C ILE A 36 -13.16 -1.61 0.21
N VAL A 37 -12.94 -2.45 -0.80
CA VAL A 37 -12.86 -2.00 -2.19
C VAL A 37 -14.26 -1.95 -2.78
N LYS A 38 -14.63 -0.81 -3.35
CA LYS A 38 -15.92 -0.60 -4.01
C LYS A 38 -15.71 -0.21 -5.48
N ASP A 39 -16.66 -0.58 -6.32
CA ASP A 39 -16.68 -0.23 -7.73
C ASP A 39 -17.93 0.63 -8.00
N ASP A 40 -17.74 1.84 -8.53
CA ASP A 40 -18.85 2.76 -8.83
C ASP A 40 -19.17 2.81 -10.32
N GLY A 41 -18.58 1.94 -11.12
CA GLY A 41 -18.80 1.88 -12.58
C GLY A 41 -17.79 2.66 -13.40
N CYS A 42 -17.13 3.67 -12.82
CA CYS A 42 -16.08 4.45 -13.49
C CYS A 42 -14.69 3.95 -13.07
N TRP A 43 -14.46 3.84 -11.78
CA TRP A 43 -13.24 3.30 -11.20
C TRP A 43 -13.52 2.74 -9.81
N ARG A 44 -12.57 1.98 -9.31
CA ARG A 44 -12.66 1.41 -7.98
C ARG A 44 -12.19 2.41 -6.94
N ARG A 45 -12.69 2.25 -5.72
CA ARG A 45 -12.30 3.05 -4.54
C ARG A 45 -12.03 2.14 -3.37
N PHE A 46 -11.05 2.51 -2.56
CA PHE A 46 -10.81 1.87 -1.28
C PHE A 46 -11.36 2.78 -0.18
N VAL A 47 -12.31 2.27 0.59
CA VAL A 47 -12.94 2.99 1.70
C VAL A 47 -12.39 2.44 3.00
N PRO A 48 -11.53 3.19 3.73
CA PRO A 48 -11.01 2.74 5.01
C PRO A 48 -12.12 2.56 6.04
N SER A 49 -11.93 1.59 6.95
CA SER A 49 -12.88 1.31 8.04
C SER A 49 -12.88 2.37 9.13
N LYS A 50 -11.79 3.12 9.28
CA LYS A 50 -11.68 4.22 10.26
C LYS A 50 -12.29 5.50 9.70
N GLU A 51 -13.14 6.15 10.51
CA GLU A 51 -13.87 7.36 10.12
C GLU A 51 -12.98 8.53 9.71
N ASN A 52 -11.78 8.61 10.27
CA ASN A 52 -10.86 9.75 10.05
C ASN A 52 -9.90 9.55 8.87
N GLU A 53 -10.06 8.48 8.09
CA GLU A 53 -9.21 8.22 6.95
C GLU A 53 -9.94 8.50 5.64
N TYR A 54 -9.21 9.04 4.67
CA TYR A 54 -9.79 9.41 3.38
C TYR A 54 -9.95 8.20 2.46
N THR A 55 -11.02 8.19 1.69
CA THR A 55 -11.24 7.26 0.59
C THR A 55 -10.16 7.45 -0.47
N ILE A 56 -9.60 6.35 -0.95
CA ILE A 56 -8.59 6.35 -2.01
C ILE A 56 -9.27 6.02 -3.34
N GLU A 57 -9.19 6.93 -4.30
CA GLU A 57 -9.64 6.64 -5.66
C GLU A 57 -8.56 5.86 -6.40
N LEU A 58 -8.90 4.65 -6.85
CA LEU A 58 -7.98 3.74 -7.52
C LEU A 58 -7.94 4.02 -9.03
N ARG A 59 -7.42 5.19 -9.37
CA ARG A 59 -7.18 5.61 -10.76
C ARG A 59 -5.74 6.08 -10.95
N GLN A 60 -5.35 7.19 -10.32
CA GLN A 60 -3.97 7.67 -10.35
C GLN A 60 -3.13 6.85 -9.36
N TYR A 61 -1.99 6.35 -9.81
CA TYR A 61 -1.11 5.48 -9.02
C TYR A 61 -1.78 4.19 -8.51
N ALA A 62 -2.86 3.75 -9.12
CA ALA A 62 -3.59 2.55 -8.70
C ALA A 62 -2.69 1.31 -8.67
N SER A 63 -1.74 1.19 -9.59
CA SER A 63 -0.77 0.09 -9.64
C SER A 63 0.20 0.06 -8.46
N SER A 64 0.27 1.13 -7.66
CA SER A 64 1.11 1.19 -6.46
C SER A 64 0.41 0.64 -5.23
N TYR A 65 -0.88 0.34 -5.30
CA TYR A 65 -1.66 -0.22 -4.21
C TYR A 65 -1.87 -1.71 -4.39
N TYR A 66 -1.78 -2.43 -3.28
CA TYR A 66 -2.05 -3.86 -3.20
C TYR A 66 -2.99 -4.14 -2.05
N PHE A 67 -3.68 -5.27 -2.12
CA PHE A 67 -4.70 -5.66 -1.15
C PHE A 67 -4.45 -7.08 -0.70
N THR A 68 -4.66 -7.34 0.58
CA THR A 68 -4.43 -8.68 1.16
C THR A 68 -5.58 -9.07 2.07
N ASP A 69 -5.76 -10.37 2.28
CA ASP A 69 -6.80 -10.90 3.18
C ASP A 69 -6.41 -10.73 4.64
N THR A 70 -5.13 -10.77 4.97
CA THR A 70 -4.63 -10.71 6.34
C THR A 70 -3.66 -9.56 6.56
N HIS A 71 -3.57 -9.12 7.82
CA HIS A 71 -2.61 -8.09 8.23
C HIS A 71 -1.15 -8.54 8.02
N GLU A 72 -0.85 -9.80 8.32
CA GLU A 72 0.50 -10.36 8.11
C GLU A 72 0.95 -10.26 6.66
N GLU A 73 0.08 -10.66 5.73
CA GLU A 73 0.36 -10.55 4.29
C GLU A 73 0.58 -9.11 3.87
N ALA A 74 -0.20 -8.18 4.42
CA ALA A 74 -0.07 -6.76 4.15
C ALA A 74 1.28 -6.21 4.62
N VAL A 75 1.70 -6.54 5.83
CA VAL A 75 3.02 -6.15 6.38
C VAL A 75 4.14 -6.69 5.50
N LYS A 76 4.07 -7.95 5.14
CA LYS A 76 5.08 -8.60 4.29
C LYS A 76 5.17 -7.91 2.92
N LYS A 77 4.03 -7.67 2.28
CA LYS A 77 4.00 -7.02 0.97
C LYS A 77 4.50 -5.57 1.04
N TYR A 78 4.09 -4.82 2.05
CA TYR A 78 4.57 -3.46 2.27
C TYR A 78 6.09 -3.42 2.40
N ASN A 79 6.65 -4.28 3.24
CA ASN A 79 8.09 -4.36 3.45
C ASN A 79 8.85 -4.79 2.17
N GLU A 80 8.26 -5.64 1.34
CA GLU A 80 8.82 -5.99 0.04
C GLU A 80 8.91 -4.76 -0.87
N LEU A 81 7.86 -3.94 -0.91
CA LEU A 81 7.84 -2.72 -1.71
C LEU A 81 8.89 -1.70 -1.22
N VAL A 82 8.98 -1.52 0.08
CA VAL A 82 9.99 -0.65 0.69
C VAL A 82 11.40 -1.17 0.40
N SER A 83 11.61 -2.48 0.47
CA SER A 83 12.90 -3.13 0.22
C SER A 83 13.41 -2.87 -1.19
N VAL A 84 12.54 -2.91 -2.20
CA VAL A 84 12.92 -2.62 -3.60
C VAL A 84 13.48 -1.20 -3.71
N VAL A 85 12.78 -0.23 -3.12
CA VAL A 85 13.21 1.18 -3.13
C VAL A 85 14.48 1.38 -2.29
N TYR A 86 14.55 0.73 -1.12
CA TYR A 86 15.70 0.78 -0.22
C TYR A 86 16.99 0.35 -0.92
N LYS A 87 16.93 -0.69 -1.73
CA LYS A 87 18.08 -1.19 -2.50
C LYS A 87 18.45 -0.31 -3.69
N LYS A 88 17.46 0.40 -4.24
CA LYS A 88 17.63 1.22 -5.44
C LYS A 88 18.25 2.59 -5.14
N TYR A 89 17.91 3.21 -4.02
CA TYR A 89 18.32 4.57 -3.69
C TYR A 89 19.34 4.57 -2.55
N TYR A 90 20.59 4.36 -2.91
CA TYR A 90 21.69 4.26 -1.95
C TYR A 90 21.82 5.49 -1.04
N ASP A 91 21.74 6.69 -1.60
CA ASP A 91 21.92 7.95 -0.85
C ASP A 91 20.76 8.27 0.10
N LEU A 92 19.59 7.64 -0.10
CA LEU A 92 18.38 7.85 0.69
C LEU A 92 18.02 6.64 1.53
N THR A 93 18.90 5.64 1.58
CA THR A 93 18.63 4.35 2.23
C THR A 93 18.15 4.52 3.67
N TYR A 94 18.79 5.42 4.43
CA TYR A 94 18.41 5.59 5.83
C TYR A 94 17.00 6.18 5.98
N LYS A 95 16.57 7.11 5.11
CA LYS A 95 15.21 7.67 5.12
C LYS A 95 14.17 6.63 4.72
N ILE A 96 14.48 5.85 3.69
CA ILE A 96 13.60 4.80 3.19
C ILE A 96 13.48 3.68 4.23
N GLY A 97 14.58 3.31 4.89
CA GLY A 97 14.61 2.28 5.91
C GLY A 97 13.70 2.54 7.09
N GLN A 98 13.40 3.80 7.39
CA GLN A 98 12.46 4.18 8.46
C GLN A 98 11.02 3.75 8.17
N ASN A 99 10.69 3.42 6.92
CA ASN A 99 9.34 2.99 6.55
C ASN A 99 9.09 1.51 6.79
N PHE A 100 10.13 0.68 6.98
CA PHE A 100 9.92 -0.73 7.27
C PHE A 100 9.08 -0.92 8.54
N ILE A 101 8.08 -1.79 8.45
CA ILE A 101 7.29 -2.20 9.60
C ILE A 101 8.09 -3.30 10.33
N GLY A 102 8.32 -3.12 11.63
CA GLY A 102 9.17 -4.00 12.42
C GLY A 102 10.66 -3.65 12.40
N GLY A 103 11.02 -2.54 11.76
CA GLY A 103 12.38 -2.03 11.70
C GLY A 103 13.13 -2.43 10.44
N THR A 104 14.28 -1.80 10.23
CA THR A 104 15.13 -2.03 9.06
C THR A 104 15.70 -3.45 9.10
N PRO A 105 15.64 -4.21 7.99
CA PRO A 105 16.27 -5.53 7.91
C PRO A 105 17.78 -5.43 8.12
N ARG A 106 18.30 -6.37 8.86
CA ARG A 106 19.76 -6.50 9.10
C ARG A 106 20.45 -7.28 8.01
#